data_af222e651836631915625c6ba5777ef6
#
_entry.id   af222e651836631915625c6ba5777ef6
#
_cell.length_a   1.000
_cell.length_b   1.000
_cell.length_c   1.000
_cell.angle_alpha   90.00
_cell.angle_beta   90.00
_cell.angle_gamma   90.00
#
_symmetry.space_group_name_H-M   'P 1'
#
loop_
_entity.id
_entity.type
_entity.pdbx_description
1 polymer ?
#
loop_
_entity_poly.entity_id
_entity_poly.type
_entity_poly.pdbx_seq_one_letter_code
_entity_poly.pdbx_strand_id
1 'polypeptide(L)'
;MGKLIVIEGTDGSGKSTQFKLLTQRLEENHHAFQKLVFPQYAEPSSALIRMYLGGEFGTKPSDVNAYAASAFYAVDRYASFKKVWGQWYDDGGLIVSDRYTTSNAVHQASKEPVEKQPEFLKWLYDFEYDKLGLPAPDLVIYLDVPTDFTEAMMRRREADTHTSADIHEQDLTYLATCRRTGKAAAEYYGWTVIQCVRDGQMRSIEDIHEEIYRHVAACLED
;
A
#
# COMPACT_ATOMS: atom_id res chain seq x y z
N MET A 1 2.27 -5.19 -22.44
CA MET A 1 2.31 -5.33 -20.97
C MET A 1 0.96 -4.94 -20.41
N GLY A 2 0.60 -5.52 -19.27
CA GLY A 2 -0.62 -5.20 -18.55
C GLY A 2 -0.57 -3.83 -17.87
N LYS A 3 -1.63 -3.54 -17.13
CA LYS A 3 -1.72 -2.34 -16.26
C LYS A 3 -1.78 -2.76 -14.79
N LEU A 4 -1.07 -2.04 -13.94
CA LEU A 4 -1.05 -2.25 -12.49
C LEU A 4 -1.50 -0.97 -11.78
N ILE A 5 -2.65 -1.05 -11.09
CA ILE A 5 -3.22 0.02 -10.29
C ILE A 5 -3.10 -0.34 -8.81
N VAL A 6 -2.57 0.57 -8.01
CA VAL A 6 -2.34 0.35 -6.57
C VAL A 6 -3.14 1.35 -5.75
N ILE A 7 -3.84 0.86 -4.72
CA ILE A 7 -4.42 1.69 -3.66
C ILE A 7 -3.48 1.66 -2.46
N GLU A 8 -3.01 2.81 -2.05
CA GLU A 8 -2.04 2.98 -0.97
C GLU A 8 -2.53 4.00 0.08
N GLY A 9 -1.94 3.98 1.26
CA GLY A 9 -2.24 4.87 2.38
C GLY A 9 -1.85 4.21 3.72
N THR A 10 -1.80 4.97 4.79
CA THR A 10 -1.51 4.45 6.14
C THR A 10 -2.62 3.55 6.67
N ASP A 11 -2.35 2.82 7.75
CA ASP A 11 -3.36 1.99 8.41
C ASP A 11 -4.51 2.87 8.92
N GLY A 12 -5.74 2.38 8.79
CA GLY A 12 -6.94 3.15 9.08
C GLY A 12 -7.32 4.22 8.04
N SER A 13 -6.65 4.33 6.89
CA SER A 13 -7.01 5.33 5.86
C SER A 13 -8.22 4.97 4.98
N GLY A 14 -8.83 3.80 5.18
CA GLY A 14 -9.97 3.36 4.38
C GLY A 14 -9.62 2.66 3.06
N LYS A 15 -8.35 2.26 2.86
CA LYS A 15 -7.89 1.54 1.66
C LYS A 15 -8.78 0.36 1.29
N SER A 16 -9.00 -0.56 2.22
CA SER A 16 -9.76 -1.79 1.95
C SER A 16 -11.21 -1.51 1.57
N THR A 17 -11.82 -0.44 2.11
CA THR A 17 -13.15 0.02 1.71
C THR A 17 -13.13 0.52 0.26
N GLN A 18 -12.18 1.37 -0.09
CA GLN A 18 -12.07 1.92 -1.44
C GLN A 18 -11.64 0.86 -2.45
N PHE A 19 -10.75 -0.05 -2.08
CA PHE A 19 -10.37 -1.19 -2.90
C PHE A 19 -11.58 -2.09 -3.23
N LYS A 20 -12.41 -2.40 -2.22
CA LYS A 20 -13.64 -3.17 -2.41
C LYS A 20 -14.61 -2.47 -3.38
N LEU A 21 -14.86 -1.18 -3.18
CA LEU A 21 -15.75 -0.41 -4.05
C LEU A 21 -15.20 -0.31 -5.48
N LEU A 22 -13.89 -0.05 -5.63
CA LEU A 22 -13.25 -0.01 -6.95
C LEU A 22 -13.37 -1.34 -7.68
N THR A 23 -13.05 -2.44 -7.03
CA THR A 23 -13.13 -3.76 -7.67
C THR A 23 -14.57 -4.15 -8.00
N GLN A 24 -15.55 -3.81 -7.17
CA GLN A 24 -16.96 -4.00 -7.47
C GLN A 24 -17.39 -3.19 -8.70
N ARG A 25 -17.02 -1.91 -8.79
CA ARG A 25 -17.37 -1.06 -9.92
C ARG A 25 -16.71 -1.50 -11.24
N LEU A 26 -15.47 -2.01 -11.17
CA LEU A 26 -14.82 -2.61 -12.35
C LEU A 26 -15.53 -3.88 -12.82
N GLU A 27 -16.01 -4.73 -11.90
CA GLU A 27 -16.82 -5.90 -12.23
C GLU A 27 -18.15 -5.51 -12.88
N GLU A 28 -18.86 -4.53 -12.32
CA GLU A 28 -20.12 -3.99 -12.86
C GLU A 28 -19.93 -3.39 -14.28
N ASN A 29 -18.77 -2.81 -14.56
CA ASN A 29 -18.40 -2.29 -15.87
C ASN A 29 -17.75 -3.36 -16.78
N HIS A 30 -17.79 -4.63 -16.40
CA HIS A 30 -17.31 -5.78 -17.17
C HIS A 30 -15.81 -5.73 -17.54
N HIS A 31 -14.97 -5.05 -16.73
CA HIS A 31 -13.53 -5.14 -16.87
C HIS A 31 -13.02 -6.49 -16.39
N ALA A 32 -12.15 -7.13 -17.18
CA ALA A 32 -11.42 -8.33 -16.76
C ALA A 32 -10.15 -7.88 -16.00
N PHE A 33 -10.01 -8.27 -14.73
CA PHE A 33 -8.86 -7.93 -13.90
C PHE A 33 -8.60 -8.97 -12.81
N GLN A 34 -7.40 -8.94 -12.22
CA GLN A 34 -7.08 -9.71 -11.02
C GLN A 34 -6.92 -8.78 -9.82
N LYS A 35 -7.39 -9.26 -8.65
CA LYS A 35 -7.27 -8.58 -7.36
C LYS A 35 -6.06 -9.11 -6.61
N LEU A 36 -5.24 -8.21 -6.11
CA LEU A 36 -4.13 -8.55 -5.21
C LEU A 36 -4.29 -7.79 -3.89
N VAL A 37 -3.85 -8.42 -2.82
CA VAL A 37 -3.73 -7.82 -1.49
C VAL A 37 -2.39 -8.23 -0.90
N PHE A 38 -1.56 -7.27 -0.52
CA PHE A 38 -0.29 -7.55 0.13
C PHE A 38 -0.28 -7.03 1.58
N PRO A 39 0.39 -7.75 2.49
CA PRO A 39 1.09 -9.04 2.30
C PRO A 39 0.11 -10.20 2.07
N GLN A 40 0.59 -11.26 1.40
CA GLN A 40 -0.19 -12.48 1.21
C GLN A 40 -0.02 -13.42 2.41
N TYR A 41 -0.66 -13.09 3.52
CA TYR A 41 -0.46 -13.77 4.80
C TYR A 41 -0.71 -15.29 4.79
N ALA A 42 -1.56 -15.80 3.89
CA ALA A 42 -1.83 -17.21 3.75
C ALA A 42 -0.70 -17.98 3.04
N GLU A 43 0.17 -17.27 2.31
CA GLU A 43 1.25 -17.88 1.53
C GLU A 43 2.51 -18.09 2.36
N PRO A 44 3.29 -19.16 2.10
CA PRO A 44 4.57 -19.40 2.76
C PRO A 44 5.58 -18.26 2.58
N SER A 45 5.52 -17.53 1.47
CA SER A 45 6.40 -16.38 1.16
C SER A 45 6.33 -15.27 2.19
N SER A 46 5.22 -15.13 2.92
CA SER A 46 5.01 -14.10 3.95
C SER A 46 5.47 -14.52 5.36
N ALA A 47 6.16 -15.66 5.51
CA ALA A 47 6.59 -16.14 6.84
C ALA A 47 7.41 -15.10 7.60
N LEU A 48 8.43 -14.50 6.98
CA LEU A 48 9.28 -13.48 7.60
C LEU A 48 8.50 -12.22 7.95
N ILE A 49 7.48 -11.85 7.16
CA ILE A 49 6.59 -10.73 7.44
C ILE A 49 5.78 -11.00 8.71
N ARG A 50 5.21 -12.21 8.84
CA ARG A 50 4.45 -12.61 10.04
C ARG A 50 5.31 -12.60 11.29
N MET A 51 6.56 -13.13 11.23
CA MET A 51 7.52 -13.09 12.32
C MET A 51 7.86 -11.65 12.71
N TYR A 52 8.12 -10.80 11.72
CA TYR A 52 8.43 -9.38 11.94
C TYR A 52 7.26 -8.64 12.61
N LEU A 53 6.07 -8.72 12.05
CA LEU A 53 4.87 -8.04 12.58
C LEU A 53 4.41 -8.62 13.92
N GLY A 54 4.67 -9.92 14.14
CA GLY A 54 4.45 -10.60 15.43
C GLY A 54 5.48 -10.29 16.51
N GLY A 55 6.51 -9.47 16.19
CA GLY A 55 7.50 -9.04 17.18
C GLY A 55 8.62 -10.05 17.47
N GLU A 56 8.79 -11.12 16.66
CA GLU A 56 9.87 -12.10 16.87
C GLU A 56 11.27 -11.53 16.62
N PHE A 57 11.37 -10.44 15.84
CA PHE A 57 12.64 -9.73 15.55
C PHE A 57 12.80 -8.45 16.35
N GLY A 58 11.94 -8.22 17.35
CA GLY A 58 11.88 -7.01 18.16
C GLY A 58 10.46 -6.45 18.22
N THR A 59 10.16 -5.71 19.27
CA THR A 59 8.80 -5.23 19.57
C THR A 59 8.50 -3.83 19.00
N LYS A 60 9.48 -3.21 18.38
CA LYS A 60 9.32 -1.89 17.74
C LYS A 60 9.60 -1.97 16.24
N PRO A 61 8.93 -1.17 15.43
CA PRO A 61 9.21 -1.10 13.98
C PRO A 61 10.69 -0.85 13.65
N SER A 62 11.40 -0.08 14.51
CA SER A 62 12.81 0.28 14.35
C SER A 62 13.80 -0.84 14.66
N ASP A 63 13.37 -1.94 15.30
CA ASP A 63 14.27 -3.05 15.67
C ASP A 63 14.74 -3.82 14.43
N VAL A 64 14.01 -3.72 13.32
CA VAL A 64 14.42 -4.20 12.00
C VAL A 64 14.63 -3.01 11.07
N ASN A 65 15.83 -2.87 10.50
CA ASN A 65 16.13 -1.76 9.61
C ASN A 65 15.26 -1.75 8.36
N ALA A 66 15.18 -0.59 7.70
CA ALA A 66 14.33 -0.36 6.54
C ALA A 66 14.59 -1.33 5.39
N TYR A 67 15.85 -1.63 5.11
CA TYR A 67 16.27 -2.48 3.99
C TYR A 67 15.91 -3.95 4.23
N ALA A 68 16.20 -4.48 5.42
CA ALA A 68 15.87 -5.86 5.78
C ALA A 68 14.35 -6.10 5.78
N ALA A 69 13.58 -5.20 6.40
CA ALA A 69 12.12 -5.30 6.38
C ALA A 69 11.56 -5.22 4.96
N SER A 70 12.09 -4.31 4.12
CA SER A 70 11.68 -4.20 2.71
C SER A 70 11.91 -5.50 1.94
N ALA A 71 13.03 -6.20 2.20
CA ALA A 71 13.33 -7.48 1.56
C ALA A 71 12.31 -8.56 1.90
N PHE A 72 11.80 -8.61 3.14
CA PHE A 72 10.75 -9.57 3.53
C PHE A 72 9.48 -9.40 2.68
N TYR A 73 9.04 -8.16 2.50
CA TYR A 73 7.88 -7.85 1.68
C TYR A 73 8.13 -8.04 0.18
N ALA A 74 9.34 -7.75 -0.28
CA ALA A 74 9.72 -7.93 -1.69
C ALA A 74 9.70 -9.40 -2.12
N VAL A 75 10.16 -10.31 -1.25
CA VAL A 75 10.11 -11.77 -1.50
C VAL A 75 8.66 -12.26 -1.64
N ASP A 76 7.75 -11.76 -0.82
CA ASP A 76 6.32 -12.10 -0.91
C ASP A 76 5.71 -11.62 -2.24
N ARG A 77 6.00 -10.39 -2.66
CA ARG A 77 5.57 -9.86 -3.97
C ARG A 77 6.15 -10.64 -5.13
N TYR A 78 7.44 -10.95 -5.08
CA TYR A 78 8.11 -11.70 -6.13
C TYR A 78 7.52 -13.11 -6.28
N ALA A 79 7.31 -13.82 -5.17
CA ALA A 79 6.71 -15.14 -5.19
C ALA A 79 5.29 -15.11 -5.77
N SER A 80 4.49 -14.10 -5.37
CA SER A 80 3.15 -13.88 -5.91
C SER A 80 3.19 -13.60 -7.42
N PHE A 81 4.07 -12.70 -7.88
CA PHE A 81 4.25 -12.40 -9.30
C PHE A 81 4.54 -13.65 -10.11
N LYS A 82 5.54 -14.42 -9.69
CA LYS A 82 5.95 -15.61 -10.43
C LYS A 82 4.92 -16.74 -10.45
N LYS A 83 4.12 -16.87 -9.37
CA LYS A 83 3.18 -17.99 -9.22
C LYS A 83 1.76 -17.69 -9.68
N VAL A 84 1.32 -16.43 -9.57
CA VAL A 84 -0.11 -16.12 -9.62
C VAL A 84 -0.47 -15.19 -10.77
N TRP A 85 0.14 -14.01 -10.85
CA TRP A 85 -0.37 -12.95 -11.71
C TRP A 85 0.58 -12.48 -12.82
N GLY A 86 1.85 -12.91 -12.80
CA GLY A 86 2.84 -12.43 -13.78
C GLY A 86 2.44 -12.74 -15.22
N GLN A 87 2.00 -13.97 -15.51
CA GLN A 87 1.57 -14.33 -16.86
C GLN A 87 0.37 -13.49 -17.32
N TRP A 88 -0.63 -13.29 -16.44
CA TRP A 88 -1.80 -12.45 -16.75
C TRP A 88 -1.38 -11.00 -17.07
N TYR A 89 -0.44 -10.46 -16.30
CA TYR A 89 0.09 -9.13 -16.54
C TYR A 89 0.89 -9.06 -17.86
N ASP A 90 1.74 -10.05 -18.14
CA ASP A 90 2.53 -10.10 -19.38
C ASP A 90 1.64 -10.21 -20.63
N ASP A 91 0.48 -10.88 -20.51
CA ASP A 91 -0.54 -11.02 -21.56
C ASP A 91 -1.42 -9.76 -21.73
N GLY A 92 -1.12 -8.68 -21.01
CA GLY A 92 -1.86 -7.41 -21.15
C GLY A 92 -3.00 -7.23 -20.14
N GLY A 93 -3.08 -8.09 -19.12
CA GLY A 93 -4.15 -8.06 -18.11
C GLY A 93 -4.04 -6.90 -17.13
N LEU A 94 -5.19 -6.50 -16.59
CA LEU A 94 -5.29 -5.48 -15.54
C LEU A 94 -5.11 -6.14 -14.17
N ILE A 95 -4.30 -5.50 -13.32
CA ILE A 95 -4.09 -5.84 -11.91
C ILE A 95 -4.54 -4.65 -11.05
N VAL A 96 -5.34 -4.92 -10.03
CA VAL A 96 -5.69 -3.95 -8.99
C VAL A 96 -5.21 -4.48 -7.64
N SER A 97 -4.36 -3.72 -6.98
CA SER A 97 -3.70 -4.14 -5.74
C SER A 97 -4.03 -3.23 -4.55
N ASP A 98 -4.42 -3.83 -3.41
CA ASP A 98 -4.37 -3.16 -2.09
C ASP A 98 -2.96 -3.37 -1.55
N ARG A 99 -2.16 -2.32 -1.51
CA ARG A 99 -0.72 -2.27 -1.23
C ARG A 99 0.15 -2.93 -2.32
N TYR A 100 1.40 -2.51 -2.36
CA TYR A 100 2.45 -3.04 -3.23
C TYR A 100 3.83 -2.62 -2.71
N THR A 101 4.83 -2.45 -3.56
CA THR A 101 6.13 -1.84 -3.23
C THR A 101 5.97 -0.46 -2.58
N THR A 102 4.93 0.25 -2.95
CA THR A 102 4.52 1.54 -2.40
C THR A 102 4.42 1.54 -0.87
N SER A 103 3.97 0.44 -0.26
CA SER A 103 3.93 0.30 1.20
C SER A 103 5.33 0.33 1.85
N ASN A 104 6.37 -0.19 1.18
CA ASN A 104 7.74 -0.04 1.65
C ASN A 104 8.20 1.43 1.59
N ALA A 105 7.81 2.16 0.55
CA ALA A 105 8.08 3.60 0.45
C ALA A 105 7.38 4.43 1.54
N VAL A 106 6.21 4.00 2.02
CA VAL A 106 5.48 4.65 3.11
C VAL A 106 6.04 4.25 4.47
N HIS A 107 6.13 2.95 4.74
CA HIS A 107 6.40 2.41 6.07
C HIS A 107 7.90 2.20 6.35
N GLN A 108 8.67 1.72 5.38
CA GLN A 108 10.08 1.45 5.64
C GLN A 108 10.93 2.71 5.47
N ALA A 109 10.65 3.55 4.48
CA ALA A 109 11.36 4.83 4.36
C ALA A 109 11.17 5.73 5.58
N SER A 110 10.06 5.59 6.34
CA SER A 110 9.82 6.35 7.57
C SER A 110 10.82 6.05 8.70
N LYS A 111 11.54 4.93 8.61
CA LYS A 111 12.62 4.56 9.56
C LYS A 111 13.93 5.26 9.27
N GLU A 112 14.09 5.79 8.06
CA GLU A 112 15.30 6.52 7.68
C GLU A 112 15.18 8.01 8.06
N PRO A 113 16.28 8.67 8.40
CA PRO A 113 16.34 10.12 8.52
C PRO A 113 15.79 10.79 7.25
N VAL A 114 15.10 11.92 7.41
CA VAL A 114 14.42 12.62 6.30
C VAL A 114 15.37 12.88 5.12
N GLU A 115 16.60 13.28 5.40
CA GLU A 115 17.63 13.56 4.39
C GLU A 115 18.11 12.31 3.63
N LYS A 116 17.88 11.11 4.18
CA LYS A 116 18.23 9.82 3.56
C LYS A 116 17.05 9.15 2.85
N GLN A 117 15.83 9.63 3.07
CA GLN A 117 14.64 9.03 2.45
C GLN A 117 14.72 9.00 0.91
N PRO A 118 15.20 10.04 0.20
CA PRO A 118 15.33 9.99 -1.26
C PRO A 118 16.30 8.89 -1.73
N GLU A 119 17.40 8.64 -1.00
CA GLU A 119 18.34 7.57 -1.32
C GLU A 119 17.67 6.19 -1.13
N PHE A 120 16.93 6.02 -0.03
CA PHE A 120 16.16 4.79 0.21
C PHE A 120 15.09 4.57 -0.87
N LEU A 121 14.33 5.59 -1.27
CA LEU A 121 13.32 5.48 -2.31
C LEU A 121 13.94 5.07 -3.65
N LYS A 122 15.08 5.66 -4.02
CA LYS A 122 15.82 5.28 -5.22
C LYS A 122 16.30 3.82 -5.16
N TRP A 123 16.84 3.40 -4.00
CA TRP A 123 17.25 2.01 -3.79
C TRP A 123 16.07 1.05 -3.90
N LEU A 124 14.92 1.39 -3.30
CA LEU A 124 13.72 0.56 -3.32
C LEU A 124 13.22 0.33 -4.74
N TYR A 125 13.23 1.37 -5.57
CA TYR A 125 12.87 1.30 -6.99
C TYR A 125 13.81 0.35 -7.74
N ASP A 126 15.13 0.58 -7.65
CA ASP A 126 16.16 -0.28 -8.27
C ASP A 126 16.02 -1.73 -7.80
N PHE A 127 15.84 -1.95 -6.50
CA PHE A 127 15.75 -3.29 -5.92
C PHE A 127 14.53 -4.07 -6.45
N GLU A 128 13.34 -3.50 -6.34
CA GLU A 128 12.13 -4.26 -6.67
C GLU A 128 11.80 -4.24 -8.17
N TYR A 129 11.95 -3.10 -8.84
CA TYR A 129 11.58 -3.02 -10.25
C TYR A 129 12.72 -3.42 -11.19
N ASP A 130 13.94 -2.95 -10.95
CA ASP A 130 15.05 -3.23 -11.87
C ASP A 130 15.74 -4.58 -11.57
N LYS A 131 15.97 -4.93 -10.30
CA LYS A 131 16.71 -6.16 -9.93
C LYS A 131 15.79 -7.37 -9.81
N LEU A 132 14.64 -7.25 -9.13
CA LEU A 132 13.68 -8.36 -9.04
C LEU A 132 12.79 -8.45 -10.27
N GLY A 133 12.70 -7.42 -11.10
CA GLY A 133 11.89 -7.39 -12.32
C GLY A 133 10.39 -7.40 -12.04
N LEU A 134 9.96 -6.87 -10.89
CA LEU A 134 8.55 -6.64 -10.62
C LEU A 134 8.07 -5.45 -11.46
N PRO A 135 6.84 -5.46 -11.99
CA PRO A 135 6.33 -4.32 -12.74
C PRO A 135 6.14 -3.10 -11.83
N ALA A 136 6.55 -1.93 -12.31
CA ALA A 136 6.18 -0.66 -11.66
C ALA A 136 4.70 -0.36 -11.87
N PRO A 137 4.00 0.23 -10.90
CA PRO A 137 2.59 0.61 -11.07
C PRO A 137 2.41 1.70 -12.13
N ASP A 138 1.36 1.57 -12.96
CA ASP A 138 0.93 2.60 -13.90
C ASP A 138 0.18 3.73 -13.19
N LEU A 139 -0.55 3.39 -12.11
CA LEU A 139 -1.26 4.34 -11.27
C LEU A 139 -1.16 3.93 -9.80
N VAL A 140 -0.74 4.86 -8.96
CA VAL A 140 -0.82 4.73 -7.51
C VAL A 140 -1.77 5.79 -6.97
N ILE A 141 -2.81 5.35 -6.26
CA ILE A 141 -3.75 6.21 -5.54
C ILE A 141 -3.35 6.19 -4.06
N TYR A 142 -2.83 7.30 -3.56
CA TYR A 142 -2.49 7.46 -2.15
C TYR A 142 -3.60 8.17 -1.38
N LEU A 143 -4.21 7.50 -0.40
CA LEU A 143 -5.24 8.07 0.46
C LEU A 143 -4.58 8.86 1.61
N ASP A 144 -4.61 10.18 1.53
CA ASP A 144 -4.09 11.05 2.59
C ASP A 144 -5.18 11.33 3.64
N VAL A 145 -5.05 10.65 4.78
CA VAL A 145 -5.91 10.84 5.96
C VAL A 145 -5.05 11.30 7.13
N PRO A 146 -5.39 12.40 7.83
CA PRO A 146 -4.71 12.82 9.05
C PRO A 146 -4.74 11.74 10.14
N THR A 147 -3.66 11.66 10.94
CA THR A 147 -3.43 10.55 11.88
C THR A 147 -4.49 10.46 12.98
N ASP A 148 -5.06 11.58 13.42
CA ASP A 148 -6.16 11.63 14.38
C ASP A 148 -7.43 10.93 13.86
N PHE A 149 -7.72 11.04 12.57
CA PHE A 149 -8.83 10.32 11.93
C PHE A 149 -8.51 8.82 11.77
N THR A 150 -7.29 8.48 11.34
CA THR A 150 -6.91 7.06 11.16
C THR A 150 -6.90 6.31 12.47
N GLU A 151 -6.45 6.93 13.57
CA GLU A 151 -6.50 6.35 14.91
C GLU A 151 -7.94 6.01 15.33
N ALA A 152 -8.87 6.94 15.14
CA ALA A 152 -10.29 6.70 15.45
C ALA A 152 -10.87 5.53 14.63
N MET A 153 -10.50 5.44 13.34
CA MET A 153 -10.94 4.35 12.45
C MET A 153 -10.35 2.99 12.84
N MET A 154 -9.06 2.94 13.24
CA MET A 154 -8.43 1.72 13.71
C MET A 154 -9.06 1.20 15.00
N ARG A 155 -9.28 2.07 15.99
CA ARG A 155 -9.95 1.70 17.26
C ARG A 155 -11.36 1.13 17.02
N ARG A 156 -12.12 1.72 16.07
CA ARG A 156 -13.42 1.20 15.69
C ARG A 156 -13.32 -0.18 15.06
N ARG A 157 -12.38 -0.39 14.13
CA ARG A 157 -12.13 -1.71 13.51
C ARG A 157 -11.78 -2.77 14.55
N GLU A 158 -10.87 -2.49 15.49
CA GLU A 158 -10.50 -3.41 16.57
C GLU A 158 -11.71 -3.83 17.40
N ALA A 159 -12.58 -2.86 17.76
CA ALA A 159 -13.80 -3.14 18.50
C ALA A 159 -14.76 -4.06 17.71
N ASP A 160 -14.87 -3.85 16.39
CA ASP A 160 -15.79 -4.60 15.52
C ASP A 160 -15.25 -6.01 15.17
N THR A 161 -13.92 -6.18 15.02
CA THR A 161 -13.31 -7.43 14.51
C THR A 161 -12.60 -8.26 15.58
N HIS A 162 -12.40 -7.74 16.78
CA HIS A 162 -11.62 -8.36 17.87
C HIS A 162 -10.19 -8.77 17.45
N THR A 163 -9.60 -8.09 16.46
CA THR A 163 -8.21 -8.30 16.03
C THR A 163 -7.28 -7.43 16.87
N SER A 164 -6.13 -8.00 17.27
CA SER A 164 -5.08 -7.22 17.97
C SER A 164 -4.24 -6.44 16.94
N ALA A 165 -3.88 -5.20 17.32
CA ALA A 165 -2.95 -4.37 16.56
C ALA A 165 -1.57 -5.03 16.46
N ASP A 166 -0.94 -4.96 15.29
CA ASP A 166 0.47 -5.37 15.09
C ASP A 166 1.45 -4.29 15.61
N ILE A 167 2.76 -4.55 15.51
CA ILE A 167 3.79 -3.62 16.03
C ILE A 167 3.76 -2.25 15.33
N HIS A 168 3.26 -2.15 14.11
CA HIS A 168 3.12 -0.87 13.40
C HIS A 168 1.90 -0.09 13.88
N GLU A 169 0.76 -0.75 14.04
CA GLU A 169 -0.50 -0.15 14.46
C GLU A 169 -0.47 0.33 15.92
N GLN A 170 0.37 -0.29 16.76
CA GLN A 170 0.55 0.09 18.18
C GLN A 170 1.35 1.39 18.37
N ASP A 171 2.13 1.82 17.38
CA ASP A 171 2.98 3.02 17.47
C ASP A 171 2.40 4.20 16.67
N LEU A 172 1.59 5.03 17.33
CA LEU A 172 0.97 6.21 16.72
C LEU A 172 1.99 7.25 16.23
N THR A 173 3.15 7.36 16.88
CA THR A 173 4.22 8.27 16.44
C THR A 173 4.82 7.76 15.12
N TYR A 174 5.00 6.46 15.04
CA TYR A 174 5.42 5.80 13.81
C TYR A 174 4.40 6.01 12.68
N LEU A 175 3.10 5.83 12.94
CA LEU A 175 2.06 6.05 11.94
C LEU A 175 1.98 7.51 11.45
N ALA A 176 2.16 8.49 12.35
CA ALA A 176 2.24 9.90 11.96
C ALA A 176 3.46 10.17 11.08
N THR A 177 4.58 9.50 11.35
CA THR A 177 5.79 9.58 10.53
C THR A 177 5.55 8.91 9.17
N CYS A 178 4.90 7.72 9.13
CA CYS A 178 4.53 7.04 7.89
C CYS A 178 3.67 7.93 6.99
N ARG A 179 2.69 8.66 7.54
CA ARG A 179 1.89 9.60 6.75
C ARG A 179 2.74 10.69 6.10
N ARG A 180 3.65 11.33 6.85
CA ARG A 180 4.55 12.35 6.29
C ARG A 180 5.44 11.77 5.20
N THR A 181 6.03 10.61 5.45
CA THR A 181 6.88 9.90 4.48
C THR A 181 6.09 9.47 3.26
N GLY A 182 4.84 9.00 3.44
CA GLY A 182 3.96 8.63 2.34
C GLY A 182 3.64 9.79 1.40
N LYS A 183 3.43 10.99 1.95
CA LYS A 183 3.26 12.22 1.15
C LYS A 183 4.53 12.59 0.38
N ALA A 184 5.68 12.50 1.04
CA ALA A 184 6.98 12.76 0.38
C ALA A 184 7.28 11.70 -0.71
N ALA A 185 6.96 10.43 -0.48
CA ALA A 185 7.07 9.37 -1.49
C ALA A 185 6.10 9.58 -2.66
N ALA A 186 4.87 10.02 -2.38
CA ALA A 186 3.89 10.35 -3.40
C ALA A 186 4.37 11.49 -4.30
N GLU A 187 4.97 12.53 -3.73
CA GLU A 187 5.60 13.63 -4.49
C GLU A 187 6.81 13.13 -5.29
N TYR A 188 7.67 12.33 -4.68
CA TYR A 188 8.89 11.80 -5.31
C TYR A 188 8.60 10.92 -6.53
N TYR A 189 7.56 10.06 -6.44
CA TYR A 189 7.21 9.12 -7.50
C TYR A 189 6.07 9.61 -8.41
N GLY A 190 5.46 10.78 -8.13
CA GLY A 190 4.35 11.31 -8.91
C GLY A 190 3.03 10.56 -8.70
N TRP A 191 2.75 10.05 -7.48
CA TRP A 191 1.48 9.37 -7.18
C TRP A 191 0.30 10.33 -7.13
N THR A 192 -0.88 9.84 -7.45
CA THR A 192 -2.14 10.57 -7.28
C THR A 192 -2.54 10.57 -5.81
N VAL A 193 -2.57 11.74 -5.19
CA VAL A 193 -2.95 11.92 -3.78
C VAL A 193 -4.41 12.32 -3.67
N ILE A 194 -5.21 11.50 -2.98
CA ILE A 194 -6.61 11.80 -2.67
C ILE A 194 -6.69 12.36 -1.24
N GLN A 195 -7.07 13.63 -1.12
CA GLN A 195 -7.31 14.27 0.17
C GLN A 195 -8.64 13.77 0.73
N CYS A 196 -8.60 12.89 1.74
CA CYS A 196 -9.80 12.28 2.32
C CYS A 196 -10.50 13.15 3.37
N VAL A 197 -9.84 14.23 3.82
CA VAL A 197 -10.41 15.22 4.75
C VAL A 197 -10.46 16.58 4.07
N ARG A 198 -11.61 17.27 4.17
CA ARG A 198 -11.80 18.63 3.67
C ARG A 198 -12.50 19.45 4.75
N ASP A 199 -12.00 20.66 4.99
CA ASP A 199 -12.55 21.60 6.01
C ASP A 199 -12.67 20.96 7.41
N GLY A 200 -11.69 20.12 7.79
CA GLY A 200 -11.65 19.42 9.08
C GLY A 200 -12.66 18.27 9.22
N GLN A 201 -13.29 17.85 8.14
CA GLN A 201 -14.25 16.74 8.13
C GLN A 201 -13.84 15.66 7.14
N MET A 202 -14.06 14.39 7.53
CA MET A 202 -13.90 13.26 6.62
C MET A 202 -14.90 13.38 5.48
N ARG A 203 -14.45 13.27 4.24
CA ARG A 203 -15.32 13.17 3.07
C ARG A 203 -16.10 11.87 3.09
N SER A 204 -17.26 11.84 2.41
CA SER A 204 -18.01 10.59 2.31
C SER A 204 -17.24 9.53 1.53
N ILE A 205 -17.55 8.27 1.80
CA ILE A 205 -16.94 7.12 1.13
C ILE A 205 -17.18 7.21 -0.37
N GLU A 206 -18.39 7.63 -0.77
CA GLU A 206 -18.82 7.77 -2.16
C GLU A 206 -18.06 8.91 -2.88
N ASP A 207 -17.89 10.06 -2.23
CA ASP A 207 -17.16 11.20 -2.81
C ASP A 207 -15.69 10.86 -3.06
N ILE A 208 -15.04 10.17 -2.11
CA ILE A 208 -13.67 9.66 -2.27
C ILE A 208 -13.62 8.62 -3.40
N HIS A 209 -14.59 7.70 -3.43
CA HIS A 209 -14.66 6.66 -4.45
C HIS A 209 -14.82 7.23 -5.88
N GLU A 210 -15.67 8.23 -6.05
CA GLU A 210 -15.87 8.87 -7.35
C GLU A 210 -14.58 9.56 -7.86
N GLU A 211 -13.80 10.16 -6.96
CA GLU A 211 -12.51 10.76 -7.33
C GLU A 211 -11.49 9.68 -7.72
N ILE A 212 -11.40 8.60 -6.95
CA ILE A 212 -10.54 7.44 -7.26
C ILE A 212 -10.90 6.87 -8.64
N TYR A 213 -12.20 6.62 -8.87
CA TYR A 213 -12.65 6.01 -10.11
C TYR A 213 -12.36 6.86 -11.34
N ARG A 214 -12.47 8.19 -11.25
CA ARG A 214 -12.08 9.08 -12.37
C ARG A 214 -10.61 8.93 -12.78
N HIS A 215 -9.70 8.80 -11.82
CA HIS A 215 -8.28 8.56 -12.10
C HIS A 215 -8.04 7.16 -12.69
N VAL A 216 -8.74 6.16 -12.18
CA VAL A 216 -8.66 4.80 -12.70
C VAL A 216 -9.19 4.73 -14.12
N ALA A 217 -10.36 5.32 -14.40
CA ALA A 217 -10.95 5.33 -15.73
C ALA A 217 -10.02 6.00 -16.75
N ALA A 218 -9.45 7.16 -16.43
CA ALA A 218 -8.45 7.82 -17.27
C ALA A 218 -7.23 6.92 -17.54
N CYS A 219 -6.69 6.25 -16.50
CA CYS A 219 -5.59 5.32 -16.67
C CYS A 219 -5.94 4.11 -17.57
N LEU A 220 -7.20 3.67 -17.60
CA LEU A 220 -7.62 2.54 -18.44
C LEU A 220 -7.84 2.92 -19.91
N GLU A 221 -8.10 4.21 -20.21
CA GLU A 221 -8.27 4.73 -21.58
C GLU A 221 -6.94 5.00 -22.30
N ASP A 222 -5.84 5.24 -21.56
CA ASP A 222 -4.47 5.43 -22.09
C ASP A 222 -3.85 4.09 -22.54
#